data_b33d9cdcb66b24401d9b8098f637f94b
#
_entry.id   b33d9cdcb66b24401d9b8098f637f94b
#
_cell.length_a   1.000
_cell.length_b   1.000
_cell.length_c   1.000
_cell.angle_alpha   90.00
_cell.angle_beta   90.00
_cell.angle_gamma   90.00
#
_symmetry.space_group_name_H-M   'P 1'
#
loop_
_entity.id
_entity.type
_entity.pdbx_description
1 polymer ?
#
loop_
_entity_poly.entity_id
_entity_poly.type
_entity_poly.pdbx_seq_one_letter_code
_entity_poly.pdbx_strand_id
1 'polypeptide(L)'
;MAFLCETLERRVIPNWRSLSDTISNGELEYPQLENHVAFDLMEYEQEWSNNHSLLYASELVNAAVANGINDNSTAKNAAEYIVTCEGKTTDAQKSVAMSLLGSHNNEVILKSPHEIDELLMNTKDIYAKIGYYKSLIRKYPFNPINYVEAARFYVMIGQSRQAIEMMDIALALDSENRFVSRSAARLFVHVEDLDRAHYVLRKNEQVAFDPWLIASEISVNLLRDRSSSLIKNGIALINSGDFSPFSLTELTSSLGTLEFIKGTQKKSKLFFNKSLISPNDNSLAQAEWAKSNKLTLNFDREVCNKVNLSYEANALYAYQDNRFEDALKASIRWLNDMPYSKNPVFVGANIAYTFLKDYKTAAKILQRGLEANPNEPAFLNNLAYTYALDGKLIEANEIIHRINKVSEIGEKTRICLTATRGLIAYREKKIEEGRALYLEAIKAANNIADDPTYNWNAILNFIREEILATNIIPSDVETVLSQIHETPKDKGVKTLKQDILKLIAKGRTASFY
;
A
#
# COMPACT_ATOMS: atom_id res chain seq x y z
N MET A 1 3.77 23.43 -2.22
CA MET A 1 2.53 22.72 -1.84
C MET A 1 2.70 21.25 -2.16
N ALA A 2 2.44 20.37 -1.21
CA ALA A 2 2.50 18.94 -1.47
C ALA A 2 1.36 18.52 -2.41
N PHE A 3 1.64 17.56 -3.29
CA PHE A 3 0.61 16.90 -4.06
C PHE A 3 -0.26 16.07 -3.11
N LEU A 4 -1.53 16.33 -3.11
CA LEU A 4 -2.52 15.53 -2.41
C LEU A 4 -3.07 14.53 -3.41
N CYS A 5 -2.97 13.25 -3.10
CA CYS A 5 -3.72 12.25 -3.84
C CYS A 5 -5.20 12.45 -3.51
N GLU A 6 -5.95 13.08 -4.41
CA GLU A 6 -7.36 13.48 -4.21
C GLU A 6 -8.29 12.32 -3.97
N THR A 7 -7.99 11.26 -4.64
CA THR A 7 -8.60 9.98 -4.39
C THR A 7 -7.45 9.07 -3.99
N LEU A 8 -7.39 8.71 -2.71
CA LEU A 8 -6.76 7.45 -2.38
C LEU A 8 -7.26 6.48 -3.42
N GLU A 9 -6.37 6.09 -4.34
CA GLU A 9 -6.76 5.13 -5.35
C GLU A 9 -7.40 3.98 -4.60
N ARG A 10 -8.69 3.73 -4.90
CA ARG A 10 -9.36 2.58 -4.33
C ARG A 10 -8.54 1.36 -4.66
N ARG A 11 -8.32 0.50 -3.71
CA ARG A 11 -7.71 -0.78 -3.95
C ARG A 11 -8.69 -1.63 -4.76
N VAL A 12 -8.58 -1.58 -6.07
CA VAL A 12 -9.43 -2.35 -6.97
C VAL A 12 -8.82 -3.71 -7.23
N ILE A 13 -7.48 -3.77 -7.26
CA ILE A 13 -6.73 -4.99 -7.52
C ILE A 13 -6.04 -5.42 -6.23
N PRO A 14 -6.08 -6.73 -5.91
CA PRO A 14 -5.44 -7.26 -4.71
C PRO A 14 -3.95 -6.99 -4.69
N ASN A 15 -3.38 -7.03 -3.51
CA ASN A 15 -1.96 -6.87 -3.33
C ASN A 15 -1.19 -8.00 -4.03
N TRP A 16 -0.01 -7.67 -4.54
CA TRP A 16 0.90 -8.66 -5.10
C TRP A 16 1.93 -9.03 -4.04
N ARG A 17 1.69 -10.12 -3.35
CA ARG A 17 2.54 -10.70 -2.32
C ARG A 17 3.34 -11.88 -2.83
N SER A 18 4.27 -12.38 -2.00
CA SER A 18 4.91 -13.66 -2.26
C SER A 18 3.91 -14.80 -2.24
N LEU A 19 4.25 -15.92 -2.88
CA LEU A 19 3.38 -17.09 -2.86
C LEU A 19 3.16 -17.61 -1.43
N SER A 20 4.19 -17.60 -0.58
CA SER A 20 4.08 -18.02 0.82
C SER A 20 3.11 -17.15 1.61
N ASP A 21 3.16 -15.82 1.43
CA ASP A 21 2.25 -14.90 2.11
C ASP A 21 0.81 -15.06 1.60
N THR A 22 0.64 -15.30 0.29
CA THR A 22 -0.65 -15.55 -0.34
C THR A 22 -1.30 -16.82 0.20
N ILE A 23 -0.52 -17.89 0.36
CA ILE A 23 -0.98 -19.14 0.96
C ILE A 23 -1.35 -18.96 2.43
N SER A 24 -0.50 -18.31 3.22
CA SER A 24 -0.74 -18.10 4.65
C SER A 24 -1.97 -17.24 4.93
N ASN A 25 -2.37 -16.39 3.97
CA ASN A 25 -3.60 -15.61 4.05
C ASN A 25 -4.86 -16.35 3.56
N GLY A 26 -4.73 -17.60 3.11
CA GLY A 26 -5.85 -18.41 2.61
C GLY A 26 -6.36 -18.00 1.22
N GLU A 27 -5.64 -17.14 0.50
CA GLU A 27 -6.02 -16.68 -0.85
C GLU A 27 -5.83 -17.75 -1.93
N LEU A 28 -5.02 -18.77 -1.65
CA LEU A 28 -4.90 -19.98 -2.45
C LEU A 28 -5.43 -21.14 -1.61
N GLU A 29 -6.62 -21.61 -1.95
CA GLU A 29 -7.06 -22.93 -1.51
C GLU A 29 -6.21 -23.95 -2.27
N TYR A 30 -5.43 -24.75 -1.54
CA TYR A 30 -4.95 -25.99 -2.11
C TYR A 30 -6.18 -26.82 -2.45
N PRO A 31 -6.26 -27.45 -3.66
CA PRO A 31 -7.22 -28.51 -3.84
C PRO A 31 -6.97 -29.48 -2.68
N GLN A 32 -7.99 -29.71 -1.87
CA GLN A 32 -7.91 -30.79 -0.88
C GLN A 32 -7.67 -32.03 -1.71
N LEU A 33 -6.43 -32.51 -1.67
CA LEU A 33 -6.14 -33.85 -2.17
C LEU A 33 -7.00 -34.76 -1.30
N GLU A 34 -8.05 -35.34 -1.89
CA GLU A 34 -8.98 -36.23 -1.22
C GLU A 34 -8.30 -37.47 -0.60
N ASN A 35 -7.02 -37.64 -0.82
CA ASN A 35 -6.14 -38.61 -0.20
C ASN A 35 -4.98 -37.90 0.50
N HIS A 36 -5.24 -37.29 1.65
CA HIS A 36 -4.19 -37.17 2.65
C HIS A 36 -3.78 -38.60 3.02
N VAL A 37 -2.67 -39.05 2.45
CA VAL A 37 -1.89 -40.07 3.14
C VAL A 37 -1.50 -39.39 4.45
N ALA A 38 -2.21 -39.68 5.51
CA ALA A 38 -1.85 -39.22 6.84
C ALA A 38 -0.42 -39.70 7.03
N PHE A 39 0.55 -38.81 7.07
CA PHE A 39 1.92 -39.15 7.39
C PHE A 39 1.85 -39.79 8.79
N ASP A 40 2.32 -41.02 8.93
CA ASP A 40 2.37 -41.66 10.23
C ASP A 40 3.41 -40.94 11.08
N LEU A 41 2.94 -39.98 11.91
CA LEU A 41 3.82 -39.19 12.75
C LEU A 41 4.67 -40.05 13.65
N MET A 42 4.19 -41.26 14.01
CA MET A 42 4.93 -42.24 14.85
C MET A 42 6.25 -42.68 14.22
N GLU A 43 6.30 -42.81 12.89
CA GLU A 43 7.54 -43.19 12.20
C GLU A 43 8.59 -42.07 12.36
N TYR A 44 8.22 -40.84 12.12
CA TYR A 44 9.11 -39.66 12.29
C TYR A 44 9.51 -39.43 13.75
N GLU A 45 8.62 -39.69 14.70
CA GLU A 45 8.92 -39.62 16.13
C GLU A 45 9.95 -40.68 16.54
N GLN A 46 9.84 -41.87 15.99
CA GLN A 46 10.78 -42.96 16.26
C GLN A 46 12.15 -42.68 15.64
N GLU A 47 12.18 -42.17 14.42
CA GLU A 47 13.43 -41.77 13.77
C GLU A 47 14.14 -40.64 14.53
N TRP A 48 13.41 -39.61 14.94
CA TRP A 48 13.95 -38.56 15.80
C TRP A 48 14.46 -39.08 17.13
N SER A 49 13.72 -39.96 17.79
CA SER A 49 14.09 -40.53 19.08
C SER A 49 15.35 -41.39 18.98
N ASN A 50 15.54 -42.07 17.86
CA ASN A 50 16.70 -42.92 17.61
C ASN A 50 17.94 -42.14 17.20
N ASN A 51 17.76 -40.99 16.51
CA ASN A 51 18.87 -40.20 15.97
C ASN A 51 18.55 -38.72 16.00
N HIS A 52 19.05 -38.01 17.01
CA HIS A 52 18.90 -36.55 17.16
C HIS A 52 19.78 -35.81 16.14
N SER A 53 19.27 -35.64 14.91
CA SER A 53 19.93 -34.89 13.87
C SER A 53 19.00 -33.81 13.30
N LEU A 54 19.58 -32.78 12.65
CA LEU A 54 18.83 -31.72 12.05
C LEU A 54 17.88 -32.23 10.94
N LEU A 55 18.26 -33.31 10.24
CA LEU A 55 17.42 -33.94 9.22
C LEU A 55 16.14 -34.50 9.85
N TYR A 56 16.24 -35.40 10.83
CA TYR A 56 15.08 -36.02 11.45
C TYR A 56 14.23 -35.02 12.26
N ALA A 57 14.86 -34.02 12.88
CA ALA A 57 14.13 -32.93 13.51
C ALA A 57 13.27 -32.16 12.50
N SER A 58 13.85 -31.83 11.32
CA SER A 58 13.13 -31.12 10.28
C SER A 58 11.99 -31.92 9.66
N GLU A 59 12.20 -33.24 9.45
CA GLU A 59 11.18 -34.15 8.92
C GLU A 59 9.99 -34.27 9.89
N LEU A 60 10.26 -34.49 11.18
CA LEU A 60 9.21 -34.57 12.20
C LEU A 60 8.43 -33.25 12.33
N VAL A 61 9.12 -32.10 12.37
CA VAL A 61 8.48 -30.79 12.49
C VAL A 61 7.63 -30.49 11.25
N ASN A 62 8.14 -30.76 10.05
CA ASN A 62 7.39 -30.59 8.81
C ASN A 62 6.16 -31.49 8.75
N ALA A 63 6.28 -32.77 9.17
CA ALA A 63 5.17 -33.71 9.22
C ALA A 63 4.09 -33.26 10.23
N ALA A 64 4.49 -32.78 11.41
CA ALA A 64 3.57 -32.27 12.42
C ALA A 64 2.80 -31.04 11.91
N VAL A 65 3.49 -30.06 11.31
CA VAL A 65 2.88 -28.86 10.74
C VAL A 65 1.95 -29.20 9.56
N ALA A 66 2.38 -30.10 8.66
CA ALA A 66 1.57 -30.52 7.52
C ALA A 66 0.26 -31.22 7.93
N ASN A 67 0.28 -31.94 9.04
CA ASN A 67 -0.90 -32.60 9.61
C ASN A 67 -1.70 -31.72 10.58
N GLY A 68 -1.29 -30.46 10.79
CA GLY A 68 -1.95 -29.54 11.72
C GLY A 68 -1.85 -29.96 13.20
N ILE A 69 -0.85 -30.77 13.55
CA ILE A 69 -0.67 -31.31 14.90
C ILE A 69 0.24 -30.36 15.70
N ASN A 70 -0.38 -29.43 16.41
CA ASN A 70 0.35 -28.38 17.14
C ASN A 70 0.72 -28.76 18.59
N ASP A 71 0.14 -29.82 19.16
CA ASP A 71 0.32 -30.18 20.57
C ASP A 71 1.15 -31.46 20.81
N ASN A 72 1.95 -31.83 19.82
CA ASN A 72 2.83 -33.00 19.97
C ASN A 72 4.13 -32.59 20.67
N SER A 73 4.41 -33.22 21.83
CA SER A 73 5.58 -32.89 22.66
C SER A 73 6.92 -33.30 22.01
N THR A 74 6.94 -34.37 21.25
CA THR A 74 8.14 -34.85 20.54
C THR A 74 8.49 -33.92 19.38
N ALA A 75 7.49 -33.49 18.64
CA ALA A 75 7.68 -32.52 17.57
C ALA A 75 8.10 -31.13 18.11
N LYS A 76 7.57 -30.69 19.25
CA LYS A 76 8.03 -29.45 19.92
C LYS A 76 9.49 -29.56 20.37
N ASN A 77 9.91 -30.68 20.90
CA ASN A 77 11.31 -30.93 21.27
C ASN A 77 12.23 -30.88 20.03
N ALA A 78 11.82 -31.48 18.92
CA ALA A 78 12.54 -31.39 17.65
C ALA A 78 12.59 -29.94 17.13
N ALA A 79 11.52 -29.17 17.29
CA ALA A 79 11.49 -27.75 16.90
C ALA A 79 12.44 -26.89 17.76
N GLU A 80 12.51 -27.13 19.07
CA GLU A 80 13.47 -26.46 19.95
C GLU A 80 14.92 -26.79 19.54
N TYR A 81 15.19 -28.05 19.19
CA TYR A 81 16.49 -28.46 18.68
C TYR A 81 16.87 -27.71 17.41
N ILE A 82 15.95 -27.56 16.44
CA ILE A 82 16.19 -26.77 15.21
C ILE A 82 16.54 -25.33 15.53
N VAL A 83 15.80 -24.68 16.45
CA VAL A 83 16.02 -23.29 16.83
C VAL A 83 17.37 -23.09 17.51
N THR A 84 17.84 -24.07 18.30
CA THR A 84 19.12 -24.01 19.03
C THR A 84 20.34 -24.36 18.18
N CYS A 85 20.16 -24.97 16.99
CA CYS A 85 21.26 -25.32 16.08
C CYS A 85 21.77 -24.07 15.32
N GLU A 86 22.55 -23.21 15.98
CA GLU A 86 23.12 -22.02 15.35
C GLU A 86 24.07 -22.37 14.17
N GLY A 87 23.88 -21.65 13.04
CA GLY A 87 24.77 -21.74 11.88
C GLY A 87 24.59 -22.96 10.97
N LYS A 88 23.73 -23.92 11.32
CA LYS A 88 23.45 -25.15 10.54
C LYS A 88 22.04 -25.18 9.94
N THR A 89 21.14 -24.30 10.39
CA THR A 89 19.74 -24.25 10.01
C THR A 89 19.46 -23.14 9.02
N THR A 90 18.55 -23.37 8.07
CA THR A 90 18.03 -22.32 7.18
C THR A 90 16.96 -21.50 7.89
N ASP A 91 16.73 -20.26 7.42
CA ASP A 91 15.66 -19.40 7.94
C ASP A 91 14.28 -20.06 7.77
N ALA A 92 14.08 -20.82 6.69
CA ALA A 92 12.86 -21.58 6.46
C ALA A 92 12.63 -22.66 7.54
N GLN A 93 13.66 -23.45 7.87
CA GLN A 93 13.58 -24.45 8.94
C GLN A 93 13.27 -23.84 10.29
N LYS A 94 13.93 -22.72 10.63
CA LYS A 94 13.66 -21.97 11.87
C LYS A 94 12.23 -21.43 11.91
N SER A 95 11.75 -20.87 10.78
CA SER A 95 10.38 -20.34 10.69
C SER A 95 9.32 -21.41 10.94
N VAL A 96 9.48 -22.60 10.33
CA VAL A 96 8.55 -23.72 10.53
C VAL A 96 8.61 -24.23 11.97
N ALA A 97 9.81 -24.35 12.55
CA ALA A 97 9.98 -24.76 13.95
C ALA A 97 9.34 -23.75 14.92
N MET A 98 9.54 -22.45 14.71
CA MET A 98 8.93 -21.40 15.52
C MET A 98 7.40 -21.40 15.42
N SER A 99 6.83 -21.71 14.24
CA SER A 99 5.38 -21.81 14.09
C SER A 99 4.79 -22.92 14.97
N LEU A 100 5.47 -24.06 15.09
CA LEU A 100 5.05 -25.17 15.94
C LEU A 100 5.17 -24.85 17.43
N LEU A 101 6.18 -24.04 17.82
CA LEU A 101 6.38 -23.62 19.21
C LEU A 101 5.42 -22.51 19.68
N GLY A 102 4.53 -22.03 18.80
CA GLY A 102 3.59 -20.98 19.14
C GLY A 102 4.25 -19.59 19.34
N SER A 103 5.51 -19.43 18.92
CA SER A 103 6.28 -18.18 19.07
C SER A 103 5.89 -17.11 18.04
N HIS A 104 4.64 -17.07 17.62
CA HIS A 104 4.09 -15.98 16.80
C HIS A 104 3.53 -14.84 17.69
N ASN A 105 4.32 -14.38 18.65
CA ASN A 105 4.11 -13.08 19.26
C ASN A 105 4.94 -12.02 18.52
N ASN A 106 4.57 -11.75 17.29
CA ASN A 106 5.02 -10.54 16.60
C ASN A 106 4.07 -9.36 16.87
N GLU A 107 3.74 -9.11 18.12
CA GLU A 107 3.45 -7.75 18.53
C GLU A 107 4.77 -7.00 18.64
N VAL A 108 5.23 -6.47 17.52
CA VAL A 108 6.29 -5.46 17.52
C VAL A 108 5.70 -4.22 18.17
N ILE A 109 5.92 -4.09 19.47
CA ILE A 109 5.61 -2.88 20.23
C ILE A 109 6.62 -1.82 19.77
N LEU A 110 6.17 -0.87 18.98
CA LEU A 110 6.98 0.26 18.50
C LEU A 110 7.20 1.26 19.65
N LYS A 111 8.42 1.44 20.10
CA LYS A 111 8.75 2.23 21.30
C LYS A 111 9.39 3.61 21.06
N SER A 112 9.89 3.96 19.86
CA SER A 112 10.55 5.26 19.65
C SER A 112 10.74 5.64 18.17
N PRO A 113 11.13 6.89 17.84
CA PRO A 113 11.45 7.30 16.46
C PRO A 113 12.56 6.48 15.78
N HIS A 114 13.45 5.83 16.54
CA HIS A 114 14.45 4.91 16.02
C HIS A 114 13.83 3.63 15.41
N GLU A 115 12.66 3.22 15.89
CA GLU A 115 11.97 2.02 15.43
C GLU A 115 11.34 2.17 14.04
N ILE A 116 11.06 3.40 13.60
CA ILE A 116 10.57 3.67 12.23
C ILE A 116 11.66 3.35 11.19
N ASP A 117 12.93 3.54 11.53
CA ASP A 117 14.06 3.25 10.64
C ASP A 117 14.28 1.75 10.44
N GLU A 118 14.02 0.94 11.47
CA GLU A 118 14.08 -0.52 11.42
C GLU A 118 12.89 -1.12 10.67
N LEU A 119 11.75 -0.41 10.64
CA LEU A 119 10.55 -0.87 9.93
C LEU A 119 10.67 -0.78 8.39
N LEU A 120 11.47 0.14 7.86
CA LEU A 120 11.63 0.29 6.41
C LEU A 120 12.59 -0.79 5.88
N MET A 121 12.08 -1.71 5.04
CA MET A 121 12.88 -2.76 4.42
C MET A 121 14.12 -2.20 3.74
N ASN A 122 15.28 -2.77 4.03
CA ASN A 122 16.54 -2.32 3.44
C ASN A 122 16.64 -2.75 1.97
N THR A 123 17.01 -1.83 1.09
CA THR A 123 17.19 -2.10 -0.34
C THR A 123 18.26 -3.17 -0.63
N LYS A 124 19.27 -3.29 0.22
CA LYS A 124 20.30 -4.35 0.09
C LYS A 124 19.69 -5.75 0.18
N ASP A 125 18.68 -5.93 1.03
CA ASP A 125 17.99 -7.21 1.18
C ASP A 125 17.21 -7.58 -0.08
N ILE A 126 16.69 -6.58 -0.81
CA ILE A 126 15.99 -6.80 -2.08
C ILE A 126 16.96 -7.33 -3.15
N TYR A 127 18.15 -6.76 -3.27
CA TYR A 127 19.17 -7.26 -4.19
C TYR A 127 19.62 -8.69 -3.86
N ALA A 128 19.77 -9.02 -2.58
CA ALA A 128 20.08 -10.37 -2.13
C ALA A 128 18.96 -11.35 -2.53
N LYS A 129 17.69 -10.97 -2.38
CA LYS A 129 16.53 -11.77 -2.80
C LYS A 129 16.47 -11.96 -4.32
N ILE A 130 16.76 -10.94 -5.11
CA ILE A 130 16.89 -11.07 -6.58
C ILE A 130 17.99 -12.10 -6.93
N GLY A 131 19.14 -12.03 -6.29
CA GLY A 131 20.24 -13.00 -6.47
C GLY A 131 19.79 -14.43 -6.13
N TYR A 132 19.08 -14.60 -5.03
CA TYR A 132 18.51 -15.87 -4.61
C TYR A 132 17.54 -16.45 -5.66
N TYR A 133 16.54 -15.67 -6.10
CA TYR A 133 15.59 -16.16 -7.11
C TYR A 133 16.26 -16.44 -8.46
N LYS A 134 17.26 -15.66 -8.86
CA LYS A 134 18.08 -16.00 -10.04
C LYS A 134 18.77 -17.36 -9.90
N SER A 135 19.24 -17.71 -8.71
CA SER A 135 19.83 -19.03 -8.47
C SER A 135 18.80 -20.15 -8.57
N LEU A 136 17.57 -19.91 -8.04
CA LEU A 136 16.45 -20.85 -8.17
C LEU A 136 16.01 -21.03 -9.62
N ILE A 137 15.94 -19.96 -10.40
CA ILE A 137 15.61 -19.99 -11.83
C ILE A 137 16.63 -20.85 -12.59
N ARG A 138 17.93 -20.72 -12.31
CA ARG A 138 18.95 -21.58 -12.94
C ARG A 138 18.77 -23.05 -12.57
N LYS A 139 18.38 -23.34 -11.33
CA LYS A 139 18.19 -24.70 -10.83
C LYS A 139 16.87 -25.32 -11.31
N TYR A 140 15.81 -24.48 -11.39
CA TYR A 140 14.44 -24.89 -11.71
C TYR A 140 13.86 -23.97 -12.80
N PRO A 141 14.34 -24.04 -14.06
CA PRO A 141 13.99 -23.07 -15.12
C PRO A 141 12.53 -23.13 -15.57
N PHE A 142 11.82 -24.21 -15.28
CA PHE A 142 10.41 -24.40 -15.65
C PHE A 142 9.43 -24.12 -14.49
N ASN A 143 9.90 -23.58 -13.37
CA ASN A 143 9.02 -23.17 -12.28
C ASN A 143 8.60 -21.69 -12.44
N PRO A 144 7.34 -21.41 -12.86
CA PRO A 144 6.87 -20.05 -13.10
C PRO A 144 6.92 -19.16 -11.86
N ILE A 145 6.76 -19.74 -10.67
CA ILE A 145 6.72 -19.00 -9.40
C ILE A 145 8.04 -18.27 -9.14
N ASN A 146 9.19 -18.88 -9.45
CA ASN A 146 10.48 -18.24 -9.27
C ASN A 146 10.62 -16.96 -10.09
N TYR A 147 10.04 -16.93 -11.28
CA TYR A 147 10.03 -15.75 -12.16
C TYR A 147 9.07 -14.68 -11.64
N VAL A 148 7.88 -15.06 -11.14
CA VAL A 148 6.93 -14.13 -10.53
C VAL A 148 7.55 -13.44 -9.32
N GLU A 149 8.22 -14.20 -8.45
CA GLU A 149 8.90 -13.63 -7.28
C GLU A 149 10.07 -12.71 -7.67
N ALA A 150 10.88 -13.11 -8.64
CA ALA A 150 11.94 -12.25 -9.17
C ALA A 150 11.36 -10.94 -9.74
N ALA A 151 10.28 -11.02 -10.53
CA ALA A 151 9.60 -9.86 -11.09
C ALA A 151 9.14 -8.89 -10.00
N ARG A 152 8.56 -9.42 -8.90
CA ARG A 152 8.12 -8.62 -7.76
C ARG A 152 9.27 -7.83 -7.13
N PHE A 153 10.43 -8.45 -6.92
CA PHE A 153 11.60 -7.75 -6.37
C PHE A 153 12.20 -6.72 -7.35
N TYR A 154 12.17 -7.00 -8.65
CA TYR A 154 12.58 -6.00 -9.64
C TYR A 154 11.69 -4.75 -9.64
N VAL A 155 10.38 -4.90 -9.48
CA VAL A 155 9.47 -3.74 -9.34
C VAL A 155 9.81 -2.92 -8.09
N MET A 156 10.15 -3.57 -6.98
CA MET A 156 10.48 -2.87 -5.71
C MET A 156 11.71 -1.95 -5.82
N ILE A 157 12.57 -2.16 -6.82
CA ILE A 157 13.74 -1.31 -7.09
C ILE A 157 13.62 -0.52 -8.40
N GLY A 158 12.39 -0.38 -8.91
CA GLY A 158 12.10 0.43 -10.11
C GLY A 158 12.61 -0.14 -11.44
N GLN A 159 13.00 -1.42 -11.47
CA GLN A 159 13.48 -2.11 -12.68
C GLN A 159 12.32 -2.78 -13.43
N SER A 160 11.35 -1.97 -13.89
CA SER A 160 10.12 -2.44 -14.51
C SER A 160 10.35 -3.28 -15.77
N ARG A 161 11.40 -2.98 -16.56
CA ARG A 161 11.72 -3.77 -17.75
C ARG A 161 12.09 -5.21 -17.40
N GLN A 162 12.99 -5.40 -16.43
CA GLN A 162 13.38 -6.72 -15.96
C GLN A 162 12.21 -7.48 -15.30
N ALA A 163 11.34 -6.75 -14.59
CA ALA A 163 10.13 -7.33 -14.03
C ALA A 163 9.19 -7.87 -15.12
N ILE A 164 8.99 -7.11 -16.20
CA ILE A 164 8.17 -7.53 -17.34
C ILE A 164 8.78 -8.76 -18.03
N GLU A 165 10.10 -8.76 -18.28
CA GLU A 165 10.80 -9.91 -18.88
C GLU A 165 10.62 -11.20 -18.05
N MET A 166 10.75 -11.11 -16.73
CA MET A 166 10.50 -12.26 -15.84
C MET A 166 9.04 -12.71 -15.87
N MET A 167 8.11 -11.77 -15.83
CA MET A 167 6.68 -12.08 -15.84
C MET A 167 6.24 -12.72 -17.17
N ASP A 168 6.82 -12.29 -18.29
CA ASP A 168 6.54 -12.88 -19.60
C ASP A 168 6.96 -14.35 -19.66
N ILE A 169 8.09 -14.68 -19.08
CA ILE A 169 8.53 -16.08 -18.95
C ILE A 169 7.55 -16.87 -18.06
N ALA A 170 7.15 -16.31 -16.91
CA ALA A 170 6.19 -16.97 -16.04
C ALA A 170 4.86 -17.28 -16.73
N LEU A 171 4.33 -16.31 -17.50
CA LEU A 171 3.10 -16.47 -18.30
C LEU A 171 3.26 -17.48 -19.45
N ALA A 172 4.44 -17.55 -20.06
CA ALA A 172 4.73 -18.54 -21.10
C ALA A 172 4.80 -19.97 -20.52
N LEU A 173 5.26 -20.11 -19.27
CA LEU A 173 5.34 -21.39 -18.59
C LEU A 173 3.97 -21.88 -18.08
N ASP A 174 3.16 -21.00 -17.50
CA ASP A 174 1.87 -21.37 -16.90
C ASP A 174 0.90 -20.18 -16.85
N SER A 175 0.20 -19.90 -17.94
CA SER A 175 -0.80 -18.83 -18.04
C SER A 175 -2.11 -19.17 -17.34
N GLU A 176 -2.38 -20.45 -17.04
CA GLU A 176 -3.61 -20.90 -16.39
C GLU A 176 -3.51 -20.84 -14.86
N ASN A 177 -2.33 -20.62 -14.33
CA ASN A 177 -2.13 -20.50 -12.91
C ASN A 177 -2.71 -19.18 -12.38
N ARG A 178 -3.66 -19.28 -11.43
CA ARG A 178 -4.32 -18.12 -10.83
C ARG A 178 -3.33 -17.12 -10.26
N PHE A 179 -2.30 -17.59 -9.51
CA PHE A 179 -1.30 -16.73 -8.89
C PHE A 179 -0.48 -15.99 -9.95
N VAL A 180 -0.05 -16.68 -11.01
CA VAL A 180 0.71 -16.07 -12.11
C VAL A 180 -0.13 -15.02 -12.82
N SER A 181 -1.37 -15.35 -13.21
CA SER A 181 -2.27 -14.44 -13.93
C SER A 181 -2.62 -13.19 -13.13
N ARG A 182 -2.90 -13.32 -11.82
CA ARG A 182 -3.20 -12.19 -10.94
C ARG A 182 -1.96 -11.33 -10.67
N SER A 183 -0.80 -11.95 -10.46
CA SER A 183 0.48 -11.26 -10.29
C SER A 183 0.85 -10.45 -11.53
N ALA A 184 0.66 -11.05 -12.72
CA ALA A 184 0.89 -10.39 -14.00
C ALA A 184 -0.05 -9.20 -14.20
N ALA A 185 -1.35 -9.37 -13.93
CA ALA A 185 -2.31 -8.26 -13.99
C ALA A 185 -1.90 -7.12 -13.06
N ARG A 186 -1.43 -7.42 -11.84
CA ARG A 186 -0.98 -6.40 -10.89
C ARG A 186 0.29 -5.68 -11.36
N LEU A 187 1.24 -6.41 -11.94
CA LEU A 187 2.43 -5.81 -12.56
C LEU A 187 2.04 -4.85 -13.69
N PHE A 188 1.20 -5.32 -14.64
CA PHE A 188 0.82 -4.50 -15.79
C PHE A 188 0.00 -3.26 -15.39
N VAL A 189 -0.81 -3.35 -14.34
CA VAL A 189 -1.46 -2.15 -13.75
C VAL A 189 -0.41 -1.20 -13.16
N HIS A 190 0.61 -1.70 -12.48
CA HIS A 190 1.67 -0.86 -11.93
C HIS A 190 2.46 -0.10 -13.01
N VAL A 191 2.72 -0.74 -14.14
CA VAL A 191 3.42 -0.11 -15.28
C VAL A 191 2.46 0.61 -16.24
N GLU A 192 1.21 0.81 -15.84
CA GLU A 192 0.16 1.53 -16.56
C GLU A 192 -0.26 0.90 -17.90
N ASP A 193 0.10 -0.38 -18.14
CA ASP A 193 -0.34 -1.18 -19.30
C ASP A 193 -1.64 -1.94 -18.97
N LEU A 194 -2.74 -1.18 -18.88
CA LEU A 194 -4.06 -1.73 -18.51
C LEU A 194 -4.61 -2.71 -19.55
N ASP A 195 -4.29 -2.51 -20.82
CA ASP A 195 -4.75 -3.41 -21.89
C ASP A 195 -4.08 -4.78 -21.79
N ARG A 196 -2.80 -4.81 -21.46
CA ARG A 196 -2.08 -6.05 -21.22
C ARG A 196 -2.53 -6.73 -19.94
N ALA A 197 -2.80 -5.97 -18.86
CA ALA A 197 -3.39 -6.52 -17.63
C ALA A 197 -4.72 -7.24 -17.91
N HIS A 198 -5.59 -6.62 -18.70
CA HIS A 198 -6.85 -7.23 -19.11
C HIS A 198 -6.64 -8.47 -20.01
N TYR A 199 -5.74 -8.38 -21.00
CA TYR A 199 -5.44 -9.47 -21.91
C TYR A 199 -5.01 -10.74 -21.17
N VAL A 200 -4.09 -10.61 -20.21
CA VAL A 200 -3.58 -11.75 -19.42
C VAL A 200 -4.71 -12.45 -18.66
N LEU A 201 -5.57 -11.69 -18.00
CA LEU A 201 -6.72 -12.26 -17.28
C LEU A 201 -7.70 -12.95 -18.22
N ARG A 202 -7.97 -12.35 -19.39
CA ARG A 202 -8.91 -12.93 -20.38
C ARG A 202 -8.37 -14.15 -21.09
N LYS A 203 -7.06 -14.30 -21.18
CA LYS A 203 -6.40 -15.47 -21.76
C LYS A 203 -6.53 -16.70 -20.87
N ASN A 204 -6.64 -16.54 -19.55
CA ASN A 204 -6.83 -17.64 -18.62
C ASN A 204 -8.23 -18.25 -18.81
N GLU A 205 -8.30 -19.54 -19.15
CA GLU A 205 -9.56 -20.24 -19.46
C GLU A 205 -10.49 -20.33 -18.23
N GLN A 206 -9.93 -20.28 -17.02
CA GLN A 206 -10.70 -20.34 -15.77
C GLN A 206 -11.33 -18.98 -15.39
N VAL A 207 -11.03 -17.89 -16.11
CA VAL A 207 -11.48 -16.55 -15.75
C VAL A 207 -12.99 -16.41 -15.57
N ALA A 208 -13.79 -17.18 -16.30
CA ALA A 208 -15.26 -17.13 -16.23
C ALA A 208 -15.85 -17.92 -15.04
N PHE A 209 -15.05 -18.77 -14.40
CA PHE A 209 -15.48 -19.73 -13.38
C PHE A 209 -14.82 -19.53 -12.01
N ASP A 210 -13.77 -18.73 -11.96
CA ASP A 210 -13.00 -18.45 -10.74
C ASP A 210 -13.38 -17.07 -10.16
N PRO A 211 -13.94 -17.01 -8.94
CA PRO A 211 -14.36 -15.74 -8.33
C PRO A 211 -13.23 -14.71 -8.22
N TRP A 212 -12.00 -15.16 -7.94
CA TRP A 212 -10.82 -14.31 -7.78
C TRP A 212 -10.35 -13.71 -9.12
N LEU A 213 -10.42 -14.49 -10.19
CA LEU A 213 -10.07 -14.03 -11.53
C LEU A 213 -11.14 -13.06 -12.07
N ILE A 214 -12.44 -13.38 -11.87
CA ILE A 214 -13.53 -12.46 -12.24
C ILE A 214 -13.39 -11.13 -11.48
N ALA A 215 -13.09 -11.17 -10.19
CA ALA A 215 -12.88 -9.96 -9.38
C ALA A 215 -11.76 -9.09 -9.97
N SER A 216 -10.63 -9.70 -10.32
CA SER A 216 -9.49 -9.01 -10.92
C SER A 216 -9.84 -8.42 -12.30
N GLU A 217 -10.58 -9.17 -13.14
CA GLU A 217 -10.99 -8.72 -14.48
C GLU A 217 -11.99 -7.55 -14.42
N ILE A 218 -12.99 -7.60 -13.54
CA ILE A 218 -13.91 -6.49 -13.28
C ILE A 218 -13.12 -5.25 -12.84
N SER A 219 -12.15 -5.44 -11.96
CA SER A 219 -11.33 -4.37 -11.41
C SER A 219 -10.45 -3.71 -12.48
N VAL A 220 -9.80 -4.50 -13.33
CA VAL A 220 -9.00 -3.98 -14.44
C VAL A 220 -9.87 -3.24 -15.46
N ASN A 221 -11.06 -3.77 -15.81
CA ASN A 221 -11.97 -3.05 -16.69
C ASN A 221 -12.45 -1.72 -16.09
N LEU A 222 -12.66 -1.67 -14.79
CA LEU A 222 -13.01 -0.43 -14.11
C LEU A 222 -11.91 0.63 -14.23
N LEU A 223 -10.62 0.23 -14.15
CA LEU A 223 -9.49 1.13 -14.39
C LEU A 223 -9.38 1.59 -15.86
N ARG A 224 -9.88 0.78 -16.80
CA ARG A 224 -9.92 1.08 -18.23
C ARG A 224 -11.16 1.90 -18.65
N ASP A 225 -12.00 2.31 -17.69
CA ASP A 225 -13.31 2.94 -17.94
C ASP A 225 -14.22 2.10 -18.86
N ARG A 226 -14.13 0.77 -18.71
CA ARG A 226 -14.93 -0.19 -19.49
C ARG A 226 -15.79 -1.06 -18.59
N SER A 227 -16.88 -1.57 -19.13
CA SER A 227 -17.73 -2.55 -18.45
C SER A 227 -17.23 -3.97 -18.71
N SER A 228 -17.12 -4.78 -17.66
CA SER A 228 -16.78 -6.19 -17.79
C SER A 228 -17.95 -7.00 -18.33
N SER A 229 -17.69 -7.90 -19.29
CA SER A 229 -18.66 -8.90 -19.77
C SER A 229 -18.89 -10.02 -18.73
N LEU A 230 -18.03 -10.17 -17.72
CA LEU A 230 -18.10 -11.24 -16.72
C LEU A 230 -18.96 -10.89 -15.49
N ILE A 231 -19.56 -9.70 -15.43
CA ILE A 231 -20.43 -9.30 -14.30
C ILE A 231 -21.57 -10.31 -14.09
N LYS A 232 -22.19 -10.77 -15.17
CA LYS A 232 -23.29 -11.78 -15.09
C LYS A 232 -22.80 -13.11 -14.54
N ASN A 233 -21.62 -13.57 -14.99
CA ASN A 233 -20.98 -14.78 -14.48
C ASN A 233 -20.67 -14.63 -12.98
N GLY A 234 -20.08 -13.51 -12.57
CA GLY A 234 -19.80 -13.25 -11.17
C GLY A 234 -21.04 -13.28 -10.28
N ILE A 235 -22.15 -12.68 -10.74
CA ILE A 235 -23.44 -12.74 -10.01
C ILE A 235 -23.96 -14.18 -9.96
N ALA A 236 -23.81 -14.97 -11.01
CA ALA A 236 -24.20 -16.38 -11.01
C ALA A 236 -23.39 -17.19 -9.99
N LEU A 237 -22.07 -17.01 -9.91
CA LEU A 237 -21.22 -17.68 -8.92
C LEU A 237 -21.60 -17.29 -7.47
N ILE A 238 -21.92 -16.02 -7.22
CA ILE A 238 -22.39 -15.57 -5.89
C ILE A 238 -23.70 -16.25 -5.47
N ASN A 239 -24.54 -16.59 -6.43
CA ASN A 239 -25.87 -17.18 -6.16
C ASN A 239 -25.90 -18.70 -6.27
N SER A 240 -24.83 -19.35 -6.77
CA SER A 240 -24.79 -20.82 -6.94
C SER A 240 -24.77 -21.57 -5.59
N GLY A 241 -24.15 -20.97 -4.56
CA GLY A 241 -23.95 -21.65 -3.27
C GLY A 241 -22.72 -22.55 -3.22
N ASP A 242 -21.94 -22.65 -4.32
CA ASP A 242 -20.80 -23.57 -4.42
C ASP A 242 -19.51 -23.02 -3.80
N PHE A 243 -19.49 -21.73 -3.44
CA PHE A 243 -18.30 -21.04 -2.96
C PHE A 243 -18.48 -20.56 -1.52
N SER A 244 -17.40 -20.68 -0.74
CA SER A 244 -17.37 -20.12 0.61
C SER A 244 -17.50 -18.59 0.60
N PRO A 245 -17.96 -17.95 1.69
CA PRO A 245 -17.96 -16.49 1.80
C PRO A 245 -16.58 -15.88 1.57
N PHE A 246 -15.50 -16.55 2.00
CA PHE A 246 -14.13 -16.12 1.79
C PHE A 246 -13.74 -16.12 0.29
N SER A 247 -14.05 -17.19 -0.43
CA SER A 247 -13.78 -17.29 -1.87
C SER A 247 -14.51 -16.23 -2.69
N LEU A 248 -15.65 -15.73 -2.19
CA LEU A 248 -16.47 -14.69 -2.84
C LEU A 248 -16.13 -13.27 -2.40
N THR A 249 -15.26 -13.08 -1.39
CA THR A 249 -15.07 -11.78 -0.73
C THR A 249 -14.58 -10.69 -1.69
N GLU A 250 -13.59 -10.99 -2.55
CA GLU A 250 -13.08 -10.02 -3.52
C GLU A 250 -14.06 -9.76 -4.66
N LEU A 251 -14.75 -10.79 -5.15
CA LEU A 251 -15.76 -10.63 -6.20
C LEU A 251 -16.91 -9.74 -5.72
N THR A 252 -17.40 -9.98 -4.51
CA THR A 252 -18.47 -9.16 -3.93
C THR A 252 -18.01 -7.76 -3.62
N SER A 253 -16.78 -7.54 -3.13
CA SER A 253 -16.26 -6.20 -2.90
C SER A 253 -16.02 -5.42 -4.20
N SER A 254 -15.54 -6.07 -5.26
CA SER A 254 -15.36 -5.45 -6.58
C SER A 254 -16.70 -5.01 -7.19
N LEU A 255 -17.74 -5.85 -7.07
CA LEU A 255 -19.11 -5.47 -7.47
C LEU A 255 -19.67 -4.36 -6.59
N GLY A 256 -19.41 -4.39 -5.28
CA GLY A 256 -19.78 -3.32 -4.35
C GLY A 256 -19.16 -1.99 -4.73
N THR A 257 -17.89 -1.98 -5.07
CA THR A 257 -17.15 -0.80 -5.55
C THR A 257 -17.73 -0.29 -6.88
N LEU A 258 -17.97 -1.18 -7.84
CA LEU A 258 -18.55 -0.85 -9.14
C LEU A 258 -19.94 -0.19 -8.99
N GLU A 259 -20.83 -0.77 -8.18
CA GLU A 259 -22.17 -0.23 -7.94
C GLU A 259 -22.13 1.10 -7.17
N PHE A 260 -21.14 1.27 -6.27
CA PHE A 260 -20.95 2.55 -5.57
C PHE A 260 -20.58 3.67 -6.54
N ILE A 261 -19.66 3.43 -7.47
CA ILE A 261 -19.23 4.38 -8.48
C ILE A 261 -20.39 4.74 -9.42
N LYS A 262 -21.23 3.77 -9.77
CA LYS A 262 -22.44 3.99 -10.57
C LYS A 262 -23.55 4.74 -9.81
N GLY A 263 -23.34 5.08 -8.55
CA GLY A 263 -24.31 5.77 -7.69
C GLY A 263 -25.40 4.86 -7.10
N THR A 264 -25.30 3.55 -7.27
CA THR A 264 -26.32 2.59 -6.79
C THR A 264 -26.02 2.14 -5.36
N GLN A 265 -26.17 3.05 -4.39
CA GLN A 265 -25.79 2.81 -2.97
C GLN A 265 -26.43 1.57 -2.36
N LYS A 266 -27.71 1.27 -2.65
CA LYS A 266 -28.41 0.10 -2.09
C LYS A 266 -27.77 -1.23 -2.53
N LYS A 267 -27.45 -1.36 -3.80
CA LYS A 267 -26.78 -2.56 -4.34
C LYS A 267 -25.34 -2.64 -3.84
N SER A 268 -24.63 -1.52 -3.80
CA SER A 268 -23.29 -1.44 -3.25
C SER A 268 -23.23 -1.97 -1.82
N LYS A 269 -24.12 -1.49 -0.94
CA LYS A 269 -24.24 -1.99 0.45
C LYS A 269 -24.49 -3.49 0.51
N LEU A 270 -25.35 -4.01 -0.34
CA LEU A 270 -25.67 -5.45 -0.39
C LEU A 270 -24.40 -6.27 -0.68
N PHE A 271 -23.63 -5.87 -1.68
CA PHE A 271 -22.39 -6.57 -2.06
C PHE A 271 -21.30 -6.42 -0.99
N PHE A 272 -21.08 -5.22 -0.45
CA PHE A 272 -20.12 -5.05 0.65
C PHE A 272 -20.50 -5.85 1.90
N ASN A 273 -21.78 -5.90 2.27
CA ASN A 273 -22.21 -6.72 3.41
C ASN A 273 -21.92 -8.22 3.18
N LYS A 274 -22.04 -8.72 1.93
CA LYS A 274 -21.63 -10.09 1.61
C LYS A 274 -20.11 -10.27 1.71
N SER A 275 -19.32 -9.32 1.21
CA SER A 275 -17.86 -9.41 1.26
C SER A 275 -17.31 -9.38 2.68
N LEU A 276 -18.00 -8.72 3.59
CA LEU A 276 -17.60 -8.55 4.98
C LEU A 276 -18.00 -9.71 5.91
N ILE A 277 -18.64 -10.75 5.40
CA ILE A 277 -18.92 -11.98 6.17
C ILE A 277 -17.61 -12.70 6.50
N SER A 278 -16.70 -12.81 5.54
CA SER A 278 -15.37 -13.39 5.72
C SER A 278 -14.37 -12.57 4.88
N PRO A 279 -14.00 -11.37 5.37
CA PRO A 279 -13.21 -10.44 4.58
C PRO A 279 -11.73 -10.84 4.53
N ASN A 280 -11.06 -10.46 3.43
CA ASN A 280 -9.62 -10.36 3.36
C ASN A 280 -9.18 -8.88 3.40
N ASP A 281 -7.86 -8.62 3.35
CA ASP A 281 -7.30 -7.28 3.38
C ASP A 281 -7.78 -6.40 2.21
N ASN A 282 -7.96 -6.98 1.01
CA ASN A 282 -8.45 -6.26 -0.16
C ASN A 282 -9.91 -5.81 -0.01
N SER A 283 -10.78 -6.71 0.41
CA SER A 283 -12.20 -6.38 0.63
C SER A 283 -12.40 -5.36 1.77
N LEU A 284 -11.61 -5.45 2.85
CA LEU A 284 -11.60 -4.45 3.92
C LEU A 284 -11.12 -3.08 3.42
N ALA A 285 -10.04 -3.02 2.65
CA ALA A 285 -9.54 -1.76 2.10
C ALA A 285 -10.59 -1.08 1.22
N GLN A 286 -11.28 -1.83 0.36
CA GLN A 286 -12.37 -1.31 -0.46
C GLN A 286 -13.56 -0.82 0.38
N ALA A 287 -13.94 -1.55 1.42
CA ALA A 287 -15.03 -1.16 2.32
C ALA A 287 -14.69 0.13 3.10
N GLU A 288 -13.48 0.27 3.64
CA GLU A 288 -13.03 1.48 4.31
C GLU A 288 -12.94 2.67 3.34
N TRP A 289 -12.46 2.44 2.13
CA TRP A 289 -12.48 3.47 1.08
C TRP A 289 -13.92 3.93 0.78
N ALA A 290 -14.88 3.01 0.59
CA ALA A 290 -16.27 3.35 0.32
C ALA A 290 -16.90 4.11 1.50
N LYS A 291 -16.60 3.71 2.75
CA LYS A 291 -17.03 4.38 3.97
C LYS A 291 -16.46 5.80 4.06
N SER A 292 -15.19 6.00 3.76
CA SER A 292 -14.55 7.33 3.73
C SER A 292 -15.17 8.24 2.66
N ASN A 293 -15.78 7.65 1.63
CA ASN A 293 -16.54 8.33 0.58
C ASN A 293 -18.05 8.39 0.85
N LYS A 294 -18.47 8.32 2.12
CA LYS A 294 -19.84 8.50 2.62
C LYS A 294 -20.80 7.31 2.37
N LEU A 295 -20.33 6.13 2.00
CA LEU A 295 -21.17 4.94 2.03
C LEU A 295 -21.35 4.49 3.47
N THR A 296 -22.58 4.42 3.96
CA THR A 296 -22.86 3.93 5.31
C THR A 296 -22.74 2.40 5.32
N LEU A 297 -21.65 1.90 5.89
CA LEU A 297 -21.39 0.48 6.12
C LEU A 297 -21.14 0.26 7.61
N ASN A 298 -21.86 -0.71 8.18
CA ASN A 298 -21.63 -1.15 9.55
C ASN A 298 -21.01 -2.54 9.51
N PHE A 299 -19.83 -2.68 10.06
CA PHE A 299 -19.16 -3.96 10.22
C PHE A 299 -18.36 -3.97 11.52
N ASP A 300 -18.22 -5.17 12.08
CA ASP A 300 -17.53 -5.37 13.35
C ASP A 300 -16.02 -5.19 13.20
N ARG A 301 -15.46 -4.31 14.02
CA ARG A 301 -14.02 -4.05 14.05
C ARG A 301 -13.22 -5.23 14.58
N GLU A 302 -13.80 -6.06 15.44
CA GLU A 302 -13.12 -7.26 15.91
C GLU A 302 -12.84 -8.25 14.77
N VAL A 303 -13.77 -8.35 13.81
CA VAL A 303 -13.54 -9.14 12.59
C VAL A 303 -12.41 -8.56 11.76
N CYS A 304 -12.36 -7.23 11.64
CA CYS A 304 -11.29 -6.56 10.89
C CYS A 304 -9.91 -6.78 11.51
N ASN A 305 -9.81 -6.77 12.83
CA ASN A 305 -8.55 -6.99 13.54
C ASN A 305 -7.99 -8.41 13.39
N LYS A 306 -8.84 -9.38 13.01
CA LYS A 306 -8.45 -10.78 12.74
C LYS A 306 -7.93 -10.98 11.33
N VAL A 307 -8.11 -10.02 10.43
CA VAL A 307 -7.63 -10.10 9.04
C VAL A 307 -6.16 -9.75 8.98
N ASN A 308 -5.35 -10.71 8.56
CA ASN A 308 -3.91 -10.54 8.40
C ASN A 308 -3.59 -9.46 7.34
N LEU A 309 -2.52 -8.71 7.56
CA LEU A 309 -1.96 -7.74 6.61
C LEU A 309 -2.97 -6.65 6.13
N SER A 310 -3.99 -6.34 6.93
CA SER A 310 -5.02 -5.35 6.64
C SER A 310 -4.54 -3.89 6.84
N TYR A 311 -3.28 -3.61 6.50
CA TYR A 311 -2.62 -2.35 6.82
C TYR A 311 -3.26 -1.13 6.17
N GLU A 312 -3.72 -1.25 4.91
CA GLU A 312 -4.43 -0.17 4.21
C GLU A 312 -5.74 0.20 4.92
N ALA A 313 -6.57 -0.80 5.22
CA ALA A 313 -7.83 -0.57 5.93
C ALA A 313 -7.60 0.07 7.31
N ASN A 314 -6.58 -0.39 8.03
CA ASN A 314 -6.20 0.15 9.33
C ASN A 314 -5.69 1.60 9.22
N ALA A 315 -4.88 1.91 8.20
CA ALA A 315 -4.41 3.28 7.95
C ALA A 315 -5.58 4.23 7.65
N LEU A 316 -6.49 3.83 6.76
CA LEU A 316 -7.69 4.62 6.43
C LEU A 316 -8.60 4.83 7.64
N TYR A 317 -8.83 3.77 8.40
CA TYR A 317 -9.65 3.85 9.62
C TYR A 317 -9.05 4.78 10.66
N ALA A 318 -7.78 4.58 11.02
CA ALA A 318 -7.10 5.43 11.99
C ALA A 318 -7.06 6.90 11.53
N TYR A 319 -6.83 7.15 10.22
CA TYR A 319 -6.89 8.47 9.64
C TYR A 319 -8.28 9.12 9.79
N GLN A 320 -9.36 8.36 9.54
CA GLN A 320 -10.73 8.88 9.72
C GLN A 320 -11.04 9.25 11.18
N ASP A 321 -10.51 8.48 12.12
CA ASP A 321 -10.66 8.72 13.57
C ASP A 321 -9.70 9.79 14.13
N ASN A 322 -8.88 10.44 13.30
CA ASN A 322 -7.84 11.41 13.68
C ASN A 322 -6.74 10.82 14.60
N ARG A 323 -6.53 9.51 14.59
CA ARG A 323 -5.43 8.81 15.26
C ARG A 323 -4.21 8.77 14.34
N PHE A 324 -3.55 9.94 14.18
CA PHE A 324 -2.55 10.13 13.13
C PHE A 324 -1.28 9.31 13.34
N GLU A 325 -0.86 9.09 14.59
CA GLU A 325 0.28 8.21 14.92
C GLU A 325 0.00 6.76 14.51
N ASP A 326 -1.18 6.23 14.82
CA ASP A 326 -1.59 4.88 14.42
C ASP A 326 -1.73 4.77 12.90
N ALA A 327 -2.29 5.82 12.27
CA ALA A 327 -2.42 5.89 10.81
C ALA A 327 -1.05 5.91 10.13
N LEU A 328 -0.06 6.62 10.67
CA LEU A 328 1.32 6.63 10.18
C LEU A 328 1.96 5.25 10.32
N LYS A 329 1.86 4.62 11.48
CA LYS A 329 2.39 3.26 11.72
C LYS A 329 1.79 2.25 10.74
N ALA A 330 0.47 2.29 10.55
CA ALA A 330 -0.21 1.41 9.59
C ALA A 330 0.22 1.70 8.14
N SER A 331 0.40 2.98 7.77
CA SER A 331 0.88 3.37 6.44
C SER A 331 2.30 2.89 6.15
N ILE A 332 3.20 2.89 7.14
CA ILE A 332 4.56 2.37 7.00
C ILE A 332 4.53 0.85 6.82
N ARG A 333 3.70 0.13 7.60
CA ARG A 333 3.50 -1.30 7.40
C ARG A 333 2.91 -1.61 6.02
N TRP A 334 1.95 -0.79 5.57
CA TRP A 334 1.40 -0.89 4.22
C TRP A 334 2.46 -0.64 3.13
N LEU A 335 3.35 0.35 3.32
CA LEU A 335 4.46 0.60 2.40
C LEU A 335 5.44 -0.59 2.33
N ASN A 336 5.72 -1.25 3.45
CA ASN A 336 6.58 -2.43 3.47
C ASN A 336 5.93 -3.64 2.77
N ASP A 337 4.62 -3.81 2.94
CA ASP A 337 3.84 -4.87 2.27
C ASP A 337 3.70 -4.61 0.76
N MET A 338 3.54 -3.33 0.37
CA MET A 338 3.38 -2.89 -1.02
C MET A 338 4.40 -1.80 -1.41
N PRO A 339 5.70 -2.07 -1.41
CA PRO A 339 6.71 -1.02 -1.59
C PRO A 339 6.70 -0.35 -2.97
N TYR A 340 6.06 -0.96 -3.96
CA TYR A 340 5.86 -0.42 -5.31
C TYR A 340 4.58 0.43 -5.45
N SER A 341 3.67 0.38 -4.47
CA SER A 341 2.41 1.13 -4.52
C SER A 341 2.62 2.62 -4.18
N LYS A 342 1.94 3.49 -4.92
CA LYS A 342 2.01 4.94 -4.69
C LYS A 342 1.20 5.37 -3.45
N ASN A 343 0.08 4.68 -3.16
CA ASN A 343 -0.85 5.08 -2.10
C ASN A 343 -0.25 5.13 -0.69
N PRO A 344 0.46 4.08 -0.19
CA PRO A 344 1.03 4.14 1.15
C PRO A 344 2.05 5.27 1.31
N VAL A 345 2.75 5.63 0.22
CA VAL A 345 3.69 6.76 0.22
C VAL A 345 2.95 8.09 0.38
N PHE A 346 1.88 8.31 -0.40
CA PHE A 346 1.09 9.54 -0.27
C PHE A 346 0.45 9.67 1.10
N VAL A 347 -0.19 8.61 1.60
CA VAL A 347 -0.88 8.61 2.89
C VAL A 347 0.11 8.82 4.03
N GLY A 348 1.17 8.01 4.08
CA GLY A 348 2.16 8.07 5.16
C GLY A 348 2.91 9.40 5.18
N ALA A 349 3.39 9.87 4.04
CA ALA A 349 4.09 11.16 3.96
C ALA A 349 3.17 12.33 4.32
N ASN A 350 1.91 12.33 3.81
CA ASN A 350 0.94 13.38 4.14
C ASN A 350 0.67 13.43 5.65
N ILE A 351 0.44 12.30 6.28
CA ILE A 351 0.22 12.24 7.73
C ILE A 351 1.45 12.81 8.47
N ALA A 352 2.65 12.39 8.10
CA ALA A 352 3.87 12.81 8.76
C ALA A 352 4.10 14.33 8.63
N TYR A 353 4.08 14.92 7.43
CA TYR A 353 4.38 16.36 7.29
C TYR A 353 3.19 17.26 7.63
N THR A 354 1.94 16.85 7.41
CA THR A 354 0.77 17.72 7.63
C THR A 354 0.32 17.71 9.09
N PHE A 355 0.15 16.55 9.69
CA PHE A 355 -0.46 16.40 11.01
C PHE A 355 0.57 16.30 12.13
N LEU A 356 1.64 15.51 11.91
CA LEU A 356 2.64 15.24 12.95
C LEU A 356 3.84 16.20 12.88
N LYS A 357 4.01 16.94 11.78
CA LYS A 357 5.16 17.83 11.51
C LYS A 357 6.51 17.09 11.57
N ASP A 358 6.47 15.77 11.35
CA ASP A 358 7.66 14.93 11.28
C ASP A 358 8.18 14.88 9.83
N TYR A 359 8.92 15.91 9.46
CA TYR A 359 9.48 16.07 8.11
C TYR A 359 10.54 15.01 7.81
N LYS A 360 11.25 14.54 8.83
CA LYS A 360 12.29 13.52 8.68
C LYS A 360 11.68 12.17 8.25
N THR A 361 10.63 11.73 8.94
CA THR A 361 9.88 10.51 8.58
C THR A 361 9.20 10.67 7.23
N ALA A 362 8.59 11.81 6.94
CA ALA A 362 7.97 12.07 5.64
C ALA A 362 8.99 11.93 4.48
N ALA A 363 10.18 12.52 4.63
CA ALA A 363 11.24 12.41 3.63
C ALA A 363 11.68 10.96 3.39
N LYS A 364 11.85 10.16 4.46
CA LYS A 364 12.21 8.73 4.35
C LYS A 364 11.15 7.92 3.61
N ILE A 365 9.87 8.14 3.91
CA ILE A 365 8.74 7.48 3.22
C ILE A 365 8.77 7.82 1.72
N LEU A 366 8.96 9.10 1.38
CA LEU A 366 9.03 9.56 -0.01
C LEU A 366 10.26 9.01 -0.74
N GLN A 367 11.43 8.99 -0.10
CA GLN A 367 12.64 8.37 -0.65
C GLN A 367 12.41 6.88 -0.94
N ARG A 368 11.78 6.15 0.01
CA ARG A 368 11.43 4.73 -0.18
C ARG A 368 10.47 4.53 -1.37
N GLY A 369 9.46 5.40 -1.51
CA GLY A 369 8.54 5.38 -2.65
C GLY A 369 9.25 5.62 -3.99
N LEU A 370 10.28 6.48 -4.00
CA LEU A 370 11.08 6.80 -5.18
C LEU A 370 12.03 5.67 -5.61
N GLU A 371 12.31 4.68 -4.76
CA GLU A 371 13.07 3.49 -5.19
C GLU A 371 12.28 2.66 -6.20
N ALA A 372 11.00 2.44 -5.95
CA ALA A 372 10.11 1.70 -6.86
C ALA A 372 9.54 2.58 -8.00
N ASN A 373 9.42 3.89 -7.77
CA ASN A 373 8.84 4.86 -8.70
C ASN A 373 9.80 6.04 -8.93
N PRO A 374 10.98 5.83 -9.54
CA PRO A 374 12.10 6.79 -9.49
C PRO A 374 11.81 8.14 -10.15
N ASN A 375 10.87 8.19 -11.08
CA ASN A 375 10.52 9.41 -11.82
C ASN A 375 9.11 9.91 -11.52
N GLU A 376 8.48 9.47 -10.39
CA GLU A 376 7.15 9.92 -10.02
C GLU A 376 7.18 11.42 -9.63
N PRO A 377 6.61 12.31 -10.47
CA PRO A 377 6.75 13.75 -10.25
C PRO A 377 6.11 14.24 -8.95
N ALA A 378 5.02 13.59 -8.53
CA ALA A 378 4.31 13.96 -7.31
C ALA A 378 5.14 13.60 -6.06
N PHE A 379 5.85 12.45 -6.05
CA PHE A 379 6.75 12.11 -4.95
C PHE A 379 7.95 13.06 -4.88
N LEU A 380 8.54 13.37 -6.02
CA LEU A 380 9.64 14.32 -6.10
C LEU A 380 9.19 15.71 -5.60
N ASN A 381 8.02 16.20 -6.02
CA ASN A 381 7.48 17.47 -5.53
C ASN A 381 7.25 17.43 -4.01
N ASN A 382 6.64 16.35 -3.48
CA ASN A 382 6.39 16.24 -2.05
C ASN A 382 7.69 16.13 -1.24
N LEU A 383 8.74 15.51 -1.79
CA LEU A 383 10.06 15.45 -1.15
C LEU A 383 10.72 16.84 -1.12
N ALA A 384 10.69 17.59 -2.24
CA ALA A 384 11.18 18.98 -2.27
C ALA A 384 10.42 19.87 -1.27
N TYR A 385 9.09 19.75 -1.22
CA TYR A 385 8.24 20.45 -0.25
C TYR A 385 8.61 20.11 1.18
N THR A 386 8.82 18.82 1.47
CA THR A 386 9.20 18.33 2.81
C THR A 386 10.56 18.87 3.23
N TYR A 387 11.56 18.84 2.34
CA TYR A 387 12.89 19.40 2.59
C TYR A 387 12.83 20.91 2.82
N ALA A 388 12.04 21.65 2.04
CA ALA A 388 11.89 23.08 2.23
C ALA A 388 11.25 23.42 3.58
N LEU A 389 10.29 22.62 4.07
CA LEU A 389 9.71 22.76 5.41
C LEU A 389 10.70 22.44 6.51
N ASP A 390 11.62 21.48 6.29
CA ASP A 390 12.69 21.08 7.22
C ASP A 390 13.91 22.03 7.18
N GLY A 391 13.86 23.07 6.32
CA GLY A 391 14.98 24.01 6.15
C GLY A 391 16.14 23.50 5.31
N LYS A 392 16.04 22.34 4.69
CA LYS A 392 17.03 21.71 3.81
C LYS A 392 16.87 22.23 2.38
N LEU A 393 17.27 23.50 2.16
CA LEU A 393 17.00 24.19 0.90
C LEU A 393 17.88 23.70 -0.24
N ILE A 394 19.11 23.26 0.05
CA ILE A 394 20.03 22.69 -0.96
C ILE A 394 19.40 21.41 -1.54
N GLU A 395 19.02 20.50 -0.67
CA GLU A 395 18.38 19.24 -1.05
C GLU A 395 17.05 19.48 -1.76
N ALA A 396 16.27 20.45 -1.31
CA ALA A 396 15.01 20.83 -1.98
C ALA A 396 15.26 21.27 -3.43
N ASN A 397 16.26 22.12 -3.67
CA ASN A 397 16.63 22.58 -5.00
C ASN A 397 17.17 21.46 -5.90
N GLU A 398 17.95 20.52 -5.36
CA GLU A 398 18.41 19.34 -6.09
C GLU A 398 17.23 18.50 -6.60
N ILE A 399 16.21 18.29 -5.76
CA ILE A 399 15.00 17.58 -6.17
C ILE A 399 14.23 18.37 -7.23
N ILE A 400 14.09 19.69 -7.10
CA ILE A 400 13.48 20.54 -8.15
C ILE A 400 14.22 20.39 -9.48
N HIS A 401 15.55 20.36 -9.44
CA HIS A 401 16.36 20.16 -10.64
C HIS A 401 16.14 18.77 -11.28
N ARG A 402 15.93 17.74 -10.45
CA ARG A 402 15.56 16.40 -10.92
C ARG A 402 14.19 16.37 -11.58
N ILE A 403 13.18 17.04 -11.01
CA ILE A 403 11.83 17.12 -11.58
C ILE A 403 11.85 17.75 -12.98
N ASN A 404 12.69 18.76 -13.21
CA ASN A 404 12.77 19.45 -14.50
C ASN A 404 13.25 18.54 -15.65
N LYS A 405 13.78 17.35 -15.34
CA LYS A 405 14.21 16.35 -16.32
C LYS A 405 13.12 15.29 -16.60
N VAL A 406 12.01 15.34 -15.89
CA VAL A 406 10.88 14.44 -16.13
C VAL A 406 10.08 14.93 -17.32
N SER A 407 9.86 14.06 -18.31
CA SER A 407 9.24 14.41 -19.59
C SER A 407 7.76 14.80 -19.46
N GLU A 408 7.03 14.16 -18.56
CA GLU A 408 5.59 14.37 -18.40
C GLU A 408 5.24 14.71 -16.95
N ILE A 409 4.63 15.88 -16.76
CA ILE A 409 4.13 16.35 -15.47
C ILE A 409 2.68 16.76 -15.64
N GLY A 410 1.78 16.05 -14.99
CA GLY A 410 0.35 16.35 -14.99
C GLY A 410 0.05 17.75 -14.43
N GLU A 411 -1.07 18.35 -14.85
CA GLU A 411 -1.46 19.73 -14.51
C GLU A 411 -1.47 19.98 -12.99
N LYS A 412 -2.10 19.11 -12.23
CA LYS A 412 -2.20 19.22 -10.77
C LYS A 412 -0.82 19.21 -10.09
N THR A 413 0.07 18.31 -10.54
CA THR A 413 1.45 18.26 -10.03
C THR A 413 2.23 19.52 -10.41
N ARG A 414 1.99 20.08 -11.59
CA ARG A 414 2.63 21.33 -12.03
C ARG A 414 2.23 22.51 -11.13
N ILE A 415 0.96 22.62 -10.75
CA ILE A 415 0.49 23.64 -9.80
C ILE A 415 1.19 23.47 -8.46
N CYS A 416 1.25 22.25 -7.94
CA CYS A 416 1.93 21.96 -6.68
C CYS A 416 3.42 22.30 -6.75
N LEU A 417 4.07 21.99 -7.87
CA LEU A 417 5.49 22.31 -8.11
C LEU A 417 5.75 23.81 -8.12
N THR A 418 4.90 24.61 -8.80
CA THR A 418 5.00 26.06 -8.81
C THR A 418 4.87 26.63 -7.39
N ALA A 419 3.90 26.15 -6.60
CA ALA A 419 3.76 26.56 -5.20
C ALA A 419 4.95 26.10 -4.34
N THR A 420 5.53 24.91 -4.58
CA THR A 420 6.73 24.42 -3.86
C THR A 420 7.96 25.28 -4.16
N ARG A 421 8.14 25.70 -5.41
CA ARG A 421 9.17 26.69 -5.78
C ARG A 421 8.95 28.02 -5.07
N GLY A 422 7.71 28.48 -4.96
CA GLY A 422 7.35 29.66 -4.18
C GLY A 422 7.76 29.52 -2.70
N LEU A 423 7.49 28.36 -2.07
CA LEU A 423 7.94 28.08 -0.71
C LEU A 423 9.48 28.17 -0.58
N ILE A 424 10.21 27.53 -1.50
CA ILE A 424 11.68 27.55 -1.49
C ILE A 424 12.19 28.99 -1.61
N ALA A 425 11.65 29.79 -2.54
CA ALA A 425 12.02 31.20 -2.73
C ALA A 425 11.81 32.02 -1.44
N TYR A 426 10.67 31.87 -0.77
CA TYR A 426 10.42 32.52 0.53
C TYR A 426 11.46 32.13 1.57
N ARG A 427 11.81 30.84 1.67
CA ARG A 427 12.80 30.33 2.63
C ARG A 427 14.22 30.79 2.29
N GLU A 428 14.50 31.07 1.01
CA GLU A 428 15.75 31.71 0.52
C GLU A 428 15.74 33.23 0.69
N LYS A 429 14.69 33.84 1.28
CA LYS A 429 14.49 35.28 1.44
C LYS A 429 14.27 36.05 0.13
N LYS A 430 13.94 35.36 -0.96
CA LYS A 430 13.54 35.92 -2.26
C LYS A 430 12.02 36.16 -2.29
N ILE A 431 11.55 37.10 -1.44
CA ILE A 431 10.13 37.27 -1.13
C ILE A 431 9.31 37.58 -2.38
N GLU A 432 9.77 38.50 -3.24
CA GLU A 432 9.02 38.92 -4.45
C GLU A 432 8.88 37.78 -5.47
N GLU A 433 9.93 36.98 -5.64
CA GLU A 433 9.90 35.78 -6.48
C GLU A 433 8.92 34.73 -5.90
N GLY A 434 8.99 34.48 -4.58
CA GLY A 434 8.09 33.56 -3.89
C GLY A 434 6.63 33.98 -4.02
N ARG A 435 6.35 35.29 -3.89
CA ARG A 435 5.02 35.88 -4.05
C ARG A 435 4.49 35.67 -5.48
N ALA A 436 5.30 35.95 -6.48
CA ALA A 436 4.92 35.77 -7.90
C ALA A 436 4.57 34.30 -8.20
N LEU A 437 5.38 33.35 -7.73
CA LEU A 437 5.16 31.92 -7.93
C LEU A 437 3.88 31.41 -7.22
N TYR A 438 3.58 31.87 -6.00
CA TYR A 438 2.33 31.49 -5.35
C TYR A 438 1.10 32.07 -6.04
N LEU A 439 1.15 33.32 -6.51
CA LEU A 439 0.07 33.93 -7.27
C LEU A 439 -0.18 33.20 -8.60
N GLU A 440 0.89 32.77 -9.29
CA GLU A 440 0.79 31.90 -10.46
C GLU A 440 0.11 30.56 -10.13
N ALA A 441 0.53 29.89 -9.06
CA ALA A 441 -0.06 28.63 -8.63
C ALA A 441 -1.55 28.77 -8.27
N ILE A 442 -1.93 29.84 -7.55
CA ILE A 442 -3.32 30.15 -7.19
C ILE A 442 -4.16 30.39 -8.46
N LYS A 443 -3.65 31.18 -9.40
CA LYS A 443 -4.34 31.44 -10.68
C LYS A 443 -4.55 30.15 -11.48
N ALA A 444 -3.53 29.30 -11.55
CA ALA A 444 -3.63 27.99 -12.23
C ALA A 444 -4.62 27.06 -11.52
N ALA A 445 -4.60 27.02 -10.18
CA ALA A 445 -5.51 26.18 -9.38
C ALA A 445 -6.99 26.60 -9.52
N ASN A 446 -7.27 27.87 -9.74
CA ASN A 446 -8.64 28.39 -10.00
C ASN A 446 -9.26 27.81 -11.28
N ASN A 447 -8.44 27.39 -12.24
CA ASN A 447 -8.92 26.80 -13.49
C ASN A 447 -9.31 25.32 -13.36
N ILE A 448 -8.97 24.68 -12.24
CA ILE A 448 -9.42 23.30 -11.94
C ILE A 448 -10.83 23.38 -11.34
N ALA A 449 -11.84 23.27 -12.20
CA ALA A 449 -13.23 23.51 -11.84
C ALA A 449 -13.81 22.52 -10.80
N ASP A 450 -13.28 21.31 -10.72
CA ASP A 450 -13.90 20.21 -9.98
C ASP A 450 -13.34 20.00 -8.56
N ASP A 451 -12.24 20.68 -8.20
CA ASP A 451 -11.64 20.52 -6.88
C ASP A 451 -10.99 21.79 -6.33
N PRO A 452 -11.65 22.48 -5.41
CA PRO A 452 -11.12 23.69 -4.79
C PRO A 452 -9.93 23.45 -3.84
N THR A 453 -9.62 22.19 -3.52
CA THR A 453 -8.58 21.82 -2.53
C THR A 453 -7.20 22.34 -2.92
N TYR A 454 -6.86 22.31 -4.21
CA TYR A 454 -5.58 22.84 -4.71
C TYR A 454 -5.48 24.33 -4.52
N ASN A 455 -6.55 25.05 -4.83
CA ASN A 455 -6.61 26.49 -4.63
C ASN A 455 -6.50 26.86 -3.16
N TRP A 456 -7.29 26.25 -2.28
CA TRP A 456 -7.22 26.50 -0.83
C TRP A 456 -5.85 26.22 -0.26
N ASN A 457 -5.22 25.10 -0.65
CA ASN A 457 -3.87 24.78 -0.21
C ASN A 457 -2.84 25.80 -0.72
N ALA A 458 -2.95 26.28 -1.96
CA ALA A 458 -2.06 27.30 -2.49
C ALA A 458 -2.20 28.63 -1.71
N ILE A 459 -3.43 29.09 -1.50
CA ILE A 459 -3.74 30.32 -0.75
C ILE A 459 -3.23 30.21 0.70
N LEU A 460 -3.53 29.12 1.38
CA LEU A 460 -3.14 28.94 2.78
C LEU A 460 -1.62 28.87 2.95
N ASN A 461 -0.92 28.14 2.06
CA ASN A 461 0.54 28.12 2.10
C ASN A 461 1.13 29.50 1.79
N PHE A 462 0.58 30.23 0.84
CA PHE A 462 0.98 31.60 0.54
C PHE A 462 0.84 32.51 1.76
N ILE A 463 -0.33 32.56 2.39
CA ILE A 463 -0.58 33.36 3.59
C ILE A 463 0.41 32.99 4.70
N ARG A 464 0.64 31.69 4.94
CA ARG A 464 1.60 31.23 5.95
C ARG A 464 3.01 31.77 5.68
N GLU A 465 3.50 31.65 4.46
CA GLU A 465 4.86 32.09 4.12
C GLU A 465 4.98 33.62 4.13
N GLU A 466 3.94 34.34 3.69
CA GLU A 466 3.90 35.79 3.76
C GLU A 466 4.03 36.29 5.21
N ILE A 467 3.23 35.73 6.14
CA ILE A 467 3.30 36.07 7.56
C ILE A 467 4.67 35.73 8.15
N LEU A 468 5.23 34.54 7.85
CA LEU A 468 6.51 34.10 8.39
C LEU A 468 7.69 34.92 7.86
N ALA A 469 7.63 35.39 6.61
CA ALA A 469 8.72 36.13 5.98
C ALA A 469 8.71 37.63 6.33
N THR A 470 7.53 38.22 6.44
CA THR A 470 7.38 39.68 6.61
C THR A 470 7.01 40.10 8.03
N ASN A 471 6.54 39.18 8.88
CA ASN A 471 5.88 39.45 10.16
C ASN A 471 4.64 40.36 10.04
N ILE A 472 4.10 40.52 8.85
CA ILE A 472 2.92 41.37 8.58
C ILE A 472 1.72 40.43 8.34
N ILE A 473 0.62 40.68 9.05
CA ILE A 473 -0.64 39.97 8.83
C ILE A 473 -1.39 40.73 7.73
N PRO A 474 -1.68 40.12 6.57
CA PRO A 474 -2.45 40.76 5.51
C PRO A 474 -3.82 41.24 6.03
N SER A 475 -4.25 42.43 5.64
CA SER A 475 -5.49 43.07 6.16
C SER A 475 -6.76 42.29 5.82
N ASP A 476 -6.75 41.54 4.74
CA ASP A 476 -7.87 40.74 4.22
C ASP A 476 -7.83 39.26 4.64
N VAL A 477 -6.81 38.85 5.42
CA VAL A 477 -6.59 37.45 5.74
C VAL A 477 -7.80 36.79 6.42
N GLU A 478 -8.50 37.49 7.31
CA GLU A 478 -9.68 36.95 7.98
C GLU A 478 -10.84 36.71 7.02
N THR A 479 -11.04 37.64 6.07
CA THR A 479 -12.03 37.52 5.03
C THR A 479 -11.73 36.32 4.13
N VAL A 480 -10.47 36.17 3.72
CA VAL A 480 -10.03 35.03 2.89
C VAL A 480 -10.21 33.71 3.67
N LEU A 481 -9.80 33.66 4.93
CA LEU A 481 -9.96 32.43 5.75
C LEU A 481 -11.44 32.07 5.97
N SER A 482 -12.33 33.07 6.07
CA SER A 482 -13.78 32.81 6.22
C SER A 482 -14.43 32.22 4.96
N GLN A 483 -13.86 32.51 3.77
CA GLN A 483 -14.35 31.98 2.48
C GLN A 483 -13.93 30.53 2.23
N ILE A 484 -12.90 30.03 2.93
CA ILE A 484 -12.44 28.65 2.79
C ILE A 484 -13.38 27.73 3.56
N HIS A 485 -14.26 27.05 2.81
CA HIS A 485 -15.19 26.09 3.37
C HIS A 485 -14.46 24.78 3.70
N GLU A 486 -14.68 24.29 4.92
CA GLU A 486 -14.13 23.02 5.38
C GLU A 486 -15.06 21.88 4.99
N THR A 487 -14.59 20.93 4.19
CA THR A 487 -15.31 19.69 3.95
C THR A 487 -14.72 18.56 4.79
N PRO A 488 -15.48 17.51 5.13
CA PRO A 488 -14.93 16.35 5.85
C PRO A 488 -13.76 15.68 5.14
N LYS A 489 -13.57 15.90 3.83
CA LYS A 489 -12.46 15.36 3.05
C LYS A 489 -11.16 16.16 3.23
N ASP A 490 -11.25 17.42 3.64
CA ASP A 490 -10.14 18.39 3.66
C ASP A 490 -9.52 18.57 5.05
N LYS A 491 -9.19 17.45 5.73
CA LYS A 491 -8.53 17.50 7.05
C LYS A 491 -7.20 18.27 7.00
N GLY A 492 -6.44 18.15 5.92
CA GLY A 492 -5.19 18.87 5.72
C GLY A 492 -5.40 20.38 5.61
N VAL A 493 -6.40 20.82 4.82
CA VAL A 493 -6.80 22.23 4.70
C VAL A 493 -7.21 22.79 6.06
N LYS A 494 -8.03 22.05 6.81
CA LYS A 494 -8.43 22.43 8.18
C LYS A 494 -7.23 22.61 9.11
N THR A 495 -6.31 21.67 9.11
CA THR A 495 -5.09 21.73 9.94
C THR A 495 -4.24 22.94 9.58
N LEU A 496 -4.01 23.19 8.28
CA LEU A 496 -3.23 24.32 7.81
C LEU A 496 -3.89 25.65 8.15
N LYS A 497 -5.22 25.76 8.01
CA LYS A 497 -6.02 26.93 8.42
C LYS A 497 -5.86 27.19 9.93
N GLN A 498 -5.93 26.15 10.77
CA GLN A 498 -5.72 26.27 12.21
C GLN A 498 -4.29 26.73 12.57
N ASP A 499 -3.28 26.24 11.86
CA ASP A 499 -1.89 26.65 12.05
C ASP A 499 -1.70 28.15 11.71
N ILE A 500 -2.35 28.63 10.64
CA ILE A 500 -2.32 30.07 10.29
C ILE A 500 -3.02 30.92 11.36
N LEU A 501 -4.18 30.49 11.85
CA LEU A 501 -4.87 31.20 12.93
C LEU A 501 -4.02 31.31 14.21
N LYS A 502 -3.25 30.27 14.55
CA LYS A 502 -2.27 30.32 15.66
C LYS A 502 -1.14 31.30 15.39
N LEU A 503 -0.63 31.38 14.14
CA LEU A 503 0.40 32.36 13.76
C LEU A 503 -0.13 33.80 13.89
N ILE A 504 -1.34 34.08 13.43
CA ILE A 504 -2.00 35.38 13.55
C ILE A 504 -2.16 35.79 15.02
N ALA A 505 -2.62 34.88 15.86
CA ALA A 505 -2.78 35.12 17.31
C ALA A 505 -1.43 35.48 17.98
N LYS A 506 -0.35 34.75 17.64
CA LYS A 506 0.99 35.06 18.14
C LYS A 506 1.52 36.41 17.66
N GLY A 507 1.33 36.77 16.40
CA GLY A 507 1.75 38.07 15.85
C GLY A 507 1.02 39.24 16.48
N ARG A 508 -0.26 39.10 16.81
CA ARG A 508 -1.04 40.13 17.53
C ARG A 508 -0.56 40.33 18.97
N THR A 509 -0.22 39.25 19.67
CA THR A 509 0.31 39.37 21.04
C THR A 509 1.70 40.01 21.07
N ALA A 510 2.54 39.80 20.07
CA ALA A 510 3.87 40.42 19.97
C ALA A 510 3.82 41.94 19.60
N SER A 511 2.71 42.42 19.00
CA SER A 511 2.54 43.84 18.69
C SER A 511 1.94 44.67 19.81
N PHE A 512 1.63 44.07 20.99
CA PHE A 512 1.14 44.75 22.18
C PHE A 512 2.21 44.90 23.28
N TYR A 513 3.45 44.52 23.02
CA TYR A 513 4.64 44.76 23.85
C TYR A 513 5.71 45.53 23.05
#